data_687db63a2694a07d7f0fe165697aec67
#
_entry.id   687db63a2694a07d7f0fe165697aec67
#
_cell.length_a   1.000
_cell.length_b   1.000
_cell.length_c   1.000
_cell.angle_alpha   90.00
_cell.angle_beta   90.00
_cell.angle_gamma   90.00
#
_symmetry.space_group_name_H-M   'P 1'
#
loop_
_entity.id
_entity.type
_entity.pdbx_description
1 polymer ?
#
loop_
_entity_poly.entity_id
_entity_poly.type
_entity_poly.pdbx_seq_one_letter_code
_entity_poly.pdbx_strand_id
1 'polypeptide(L)'
;MGEGLMKSGGYQGTGQYKVRMLMTSKPMLIAISAEQADRLYWLGRYVERVFSTVRIFNQSLDRMIDQDGEDYVAFCKRLSIPSDIYRDAADFEVKYLFDATNPDSIYSNLSRAYDNAIVLRNFITTETMAFIQLALDRLEQGSIAESAFLETQRVSDLLLAFWGSVDDRVVDVERRDLLKVGKYSERLDLMIRLNCQEYAVDELLIRMLSHTRRVEPLLNREVLLQLRSMKEPALESNRAHLLHLINALH
;
A
#
# COMPACT_ATOMS: atom_id res chain seq x y z
N MET A 1 81.44 30.67 21.64
CA MET A 1 81.30 30.04 22.96
C MET A 1 79.91 30.39 23.48
N GLY A 2 79.07 29.41 23.73
CA GLY A 2 77.76 29.63 24.32
C GLY A 2 76.80 28.58 23.80
N GLU A 3 76.83 27.40 24.41
CA GLU A 3 75.91 26.35 24.21
C GLU A 3 74.51 26.70 24.77
N GLY A 4 73.49 26.57 24.01
CA GLY A 4 72.08 26.70 24.43
C GLY A 4 71.33 25.40 24.29
N LEU A 5 71.04 24.74 25.41
CA LEU A 5 70.29 23.52 25.53
C LEU A 5 68.84 23.68 25.01
N MET A 6 68.46 22.88 24.07
CA MET A 6 67.02 22.62 23.71
C MET A 6 66.38 21.70 24.77
N LYS A 7 65.38 22.23 25.47
CA LYS A 7 64.48 21.42 26.28
C LYS A 7 63.33 20.90 25.41
N SER A 8 63.21 19.57 25.27
CA SER A 8 62.09 18.85 24.70
C SER A 8 60.89 18.96 25.64
N GLY A 9 59.83 19.63 25.21
CA GLY A 9 58.53 19.64 25.87
C GLY A 9 57.70 18.50 25.37
N GLY A 10 57.54 17.44 26.18
CA GLY A 10 56.63 16.36 25.89
C GLY A 10 55.18 16.80 26.10
N TYR A 11 54.38 16.72 25.04
CA TYR A 11 52.93 16.81 25.14
C TYR A 11 52.40 15.44 25.53
N GLN A 12 52.06 15.23 26.79
CA GLN A 12 51.17 14.19 27.25
C GLN A 12 49.77 14.79 27.36
N GLY A 13 48.95 14.53 26.36
CA GLY A 13 47.52 14.86 26.34
C GLY A 13 46.70 13.62 26.08
N THR A 14 46.57 12.78 27.09
CA THR A 14 45.58 11.67 27.07
C THR A 14 44.17 12.24 27.30
N GLY A 15 43.60 12.81 26.26
CA GLY A 15 42.20 13.16 26.21
C GLY A 15 41.35 11.89 26.07
N GLN A 16 40.97 11.29 27.18
CA GLN A 16 39.90 10.31 27.20
C GLN A 16 38.59 11.01 26.85
N TYR A 17 38.21 10.97 25.58
CA TYR A 17 36.84 11.27 25.18
C TYR A 17 35.96 10.14 25.70
N LYS A 18 35.40 10.33 26.90
CA LYS A 18 34.25 9.55 27.37
C LYS A 18 33.10 9.85 26.40
N VAL A 19 32.95 9.02 25.39
CA VAL A 19 31.71 8.95 24.65
C VAL A 19 30.63 8.52 25.65
N ARG A 20 29.90 9.53 26.16
CA ARG A 20 28.73 9.31 26.99
C ARG A 20 27.69 8.72 26.06
N MET A 21 27.63 7.39 26.01
CA MET A 21 26.58 6.66 25.36
C MET A 21 25.28 7.11 26.05
N LEU A 22 24.59 8.08 25.45
CA LEU A 22 23.23 8.41 25.82
C LEU A 22 22.46 7.12 25.59
N MET A 23 22.20 6.39 26.68
CA MET A 23 21.16 5.39 26.69
C MET A 23 19.88 6.15 26.40
N THR A 24 19.55 6.27 25.12
CA THR A 24 18.22 6.69 24.70
C THR A 24 17.28 5.67 25.31
N SER A 25 16.52 6.11 26.32
CA SER A 25 15.32 5.42 26.75
C SER A 25 14.60 5.00 25.48
N LYS A 26 14.36 3.68 25.32
CA LYS A 26 13.54 3.14 24.24
C LYS A 26 12.34 4.09 24.11
N PRO A 27 12.10 4.72 22.95
CA PRO A 27 10.94 5.57 22.83
C PRO A 27 9.76 4.71 23.28
N MET A 28 8.97 5.25 24.22
CA MET A 28 7.76 4.54 24.69
C MET A 28 6.90 4.39 23.44
N LEU A 29 6.88 3.18 22.90
CA LEU A 29 6.07 2.85 21.72
C LEU A 29 4.64 3.17 22.13
N ILE A 30 4.08 4.24 21.56
CA ILE A 30 2.69 4.58 21.77
C ILE A 30 1.90 3.42 21.16
N ALA A 31 1.18 2.69 22.00
CA ALA A 31 0.37 1.57 21.57
C ALA A 31 -0.58 2.01 20.44
N ILE A 32 -0.68 1.21 19.40
CA ILE A 32 -1.59 1.48 18.29
C ILE A 32 -3.03 1.31 18.83
N SER A 33 -3.85 2.36 18.76
CA SER A 33 -5.27 2.24 19.10
C SER A 33 -6.03 1.43 18.04
N ALA A 34 -7.20 0.89 18.41
CA ALA A 34 -8.04 0.16 17.46
C ALA A 34 -8.41 1.01 16.23
N GLU A 35 -8.74 2.30 16.44
CA GLU A 35 -9.03 3.23 15.33
C GLU A 35 -7.80 3.45 14.43
N GLN A 36 -6.61 3.60 15.01
CA GLN A 36 -5.38 3.73 14.22
C GLN A 36 -5.07 2.46 13.44
N ALA A 37 -5.31 1.30 14.05
CA ALA A 37 -5.12 0.01 13.39
C ALA A 37 -6.06 -0.13 12.18
N ASP A 38 -7.34 0.18 12.36
CA ASP A 38 -8.33 0.17 11.30
C ASP A 38 -7.91 1.10 10.15
N ARG A 39 -7.57 2.34 10.44
CA ARG A 39 -7.15 3.33 9.44
C ARG A 39 -5.87 2.93 8.70
N LEU A 40 -4.89 2.35 9.38
CA LEU A 40 -3.65 1.86 8.75
C LEU A 40 -3.94 0.70 7.79
N TYR A 41 -4.74 -0.27 8.24
CA TYR A 41 -5.13 -1.41 7.42
C TYR A 41 -5.87 -0.96 6.16
N TRP A 42 -6.91 -0.12 6.32
CA TRP A 42 -7.70 0.37 5.19
C TRP A 42 -6.93 1.33 4.28
N LEU A 43 -6.01 2.13 4.82
CA LEU A 43 -5.09 2.93 3.99
C LEU A 43 -4.28 2.01 3.08
N GLY A 44 -3.72 0.94 3.62
CA GLY A 44 -3.00 -0.05 2.83
C GLY A 44 -3.87 -0.69 1.74
N ARG A 45 -5.12 -1.04 2.06
CA ARG A 45 -6.08 -1.60 1.11
C ARG A 45 -6.43 -0.62 0.00
N TYR A 46 -6.82 0.61 0.32
CA TYR A 46 -7.26 1.59 -0.68
C TYR A 46 -6.13 2.00 -1.63
N VAL A 47 -4.93 2.25 -1.12
CA VAL A 47 -3.77 2.55 -1.97
C VAL A 47 -3.46 1.39 -2.92
N GLU A 48 -3.48 0.16 -2.43
CA GLU A 48 -3.22 -1.02 -3.27
C GLU A 48 -4.34 -1.27 -4.26
N ARG A 49 -5.61 -1.05 -3.88
CA ARG A 49 -6.75 -1.14 -4.79
C ARG A 49 -6.56 -0.22 -5.98
N VAL A 50 -6.31 1.07 -5.74
CA VAL A 50 -6.07 2.04 -6.80
C VAL A 50 -4.88 1.61 -7.67
N PHE A 51 -3.75 1.28 -7.05
CA PHE A 51 -2.54 0.88 -7.78
C PHE A 51 -2.75 -0.35 -8.68
N SER A 52 -3.40 -1.37 -8.14
CA SER A 52 -3.64 -2.61 -8.88
C SER A 52 -4.72 -2.47 -9.94
N THR A 53 -5.82 -1.77 -9.64
CA THR A 53 -6.93 -1.60 -10.60
C THR A 53 -6.58 -0.67 -11.75
N VAL A 54 -5.78 0.37 -11.51
CA VAL A 54 -5.23 1.22 -12.59
C VAL A 54 -4.40 0.40 -13.58
N ARG A 55 -3.56 -0.51 -13.09
CA ARG A 55 -2.75 -1.38 -13.96
C ARG A 55 -3.61 -2.32 -14.80
N ILE A 56 -4.66 -2.90 -14.19
CA ILE A 56 -5.60 -3.77 -14.88
C ILE A 56 -6.40 -2.97 -15.92
N PHE A 57 -6.81 -1.76 -15.56
CA PHE A 57 -7.51 -0.83 -16.45
C PHE A 57 -6.68 -0.48 -17.69
N ASN A 58 -5.40 -0.12 -17.52
CA ASN A 58 -4.50 0.18 -18.63
C ASN A 58 -4.33 -1.03 -19.56
N GLN A 59 -4.18 -2.24 -19.01
CA GLN A 59 -4.11 -3.46 -19.82
C GLN A 59 -5.41 -3.75 -20.58
N SER A 60 -6.57 -3.37 -20.00
CA SER A 60 -7.86 -3.53 -20.67
C SER A 60 -8.07 -2.49 -21.76
N LEU A 61 -7.62 -1.24 -21.56
CA LEU A 61 -7.64 -0.21 -22.61
C LEU A 61 -6.84 -0.64 -23.84
N ASP A 62 -5.63 -1.17 -23.66
CA ASP A 62 -4.81 -1.68 -24.77
C ASP A 62 -5.57 -2.75 -25.58
N ARG A 63 -6.24 -3.69 -24.90
CA ARG A 63 -7.04 -4.74 -25.56
C ARG A 63 -8.28 -4.20 -26.28
N MET A 64 -8.94 -3.19 -25.69
CA MET A 64 -10.08 -2.54 -26.34
C MET A 64 -9.67 -1.82 -27.64
N ILE A 65 -8.46 -1.23 -27.69
CA ILE A 65 -7.89 -0.58 -28.87
C ILE A 65 -7.54 -1.61 -29.95
N ASP A 66 -6.96 -2.74 -29.55
CA ASP A 66 -6.52 -3.81 -30.46
C ASP A 66 -7.65 -4.66 -31.05
N GLN A 67 -8.93 -4.36 -30.74
CA GLN A 67 -10.14 -5.07 -31.19
C GLN A 67 -10.26 -6.52 -30.72
N ASP A 68 -9.48 -6.95 -29.74
CA ASP A 68 -9.55 -8.31 -29.17
C ASP A 68 -10.76 -8.54 -28.22
N GLY A 69 -11.73 -7.62 -28.21
CA GLY A 69 -13.09 -7.88 -27.76
C GLY A 69 -13.32 -7.87 -26.26
N GLU A 70 -12.40 -7.38 -25.43
CA GLU A 70 -12.73 -7.14 -24.03
C GLU A 70 -13.47 -5.81 -23.90
N ASP A 71 -14.78 -5.87 -23.61
CA ASP A 71 -15.57 -4.68 -23.31
C ASP A 71 -15.45 -4.29 -21.81
N TYR A 72 -15.88 -3.06 -21.47
CA TYR A 72 -15.90 -2.60 -20.08
C TYR A 72 -16.79 -3.47 -19.18
N VAL A 73 -17.78 -4.18 -19.72
CA VAL A 73 -18.67 -5.08 -18.98
C VAL A 73 -17.87 -6.28 -18.46
N ALA A 74 -16.99 -6.85 -19.28
CA ALA A 74 -16.09 -7.94 -18.88
C ALA A 74 -15.09 -7.46 -17.80
N PHE A 75 -14.57 -6.24 -17.93
CA PHE A 75 -13.74 -5.62 -16.89
C PHE A 75 -14.49 -5.48 -15.56
N CYS A 76 -15.69 -4.91 -15.58
CA CYS A 76 -16.53 -4.73 -14.40
C CYS A 76 -16.85 -6.10 -13.74
N LYS A 77 -17.20 -7.10 -14.52
CA LYS A 77 -17.47 -8.45 -14.03
C LYS A 77 -16.28 -9.06 -13.31
N ARG A 78 -15.06 -8.90 -13.86
CA ARG A 78 -13.83 -9.42 -13.23
C ARG A 78 -13.56 -8.77 -11.87
N LEU A 79 -13.81 -7.48 -11.74
CA LEU A 79 -13.61 -6.74 -10.50
C LEU A 79 -14.81 -6.81 -9.55
N SER A 80 -15.92 -7.42 -9.98
CA SER A 80 -17.19 -7.49 -9.22
C SER A 80 -17.76 -6.11 -8.90
N ILE A 81 -17.68 -5.19 -9.87
CA ILE A 81 -18.29 -3.86 -9.81
C ILE A 81 -19.49 -3.77 -10.76
N PRO A 82 -20.50 -2.92 -10.47
CA PRO A 82 -21.66 -2.75 -11.33
C PRO A 82 -21.27 -2.25 -12.73
N SER A 83 -21.81 -2.84 -13.79
CA SER A 83 -21.61 -2.36 -15.16
C SER A 83 -22.79 -1.55 -15.71
N ASP A 84 -23.97 -1.69 -15.10
CA ASP A 84 -25.23 -1.07 -15.51
C ASP A 84 -25.33 0.42 -15.19
N ILE A 85 -24.40 0.96 -14.40
CA ILE A 85 -24.29 2.39 -14.12
C ILE A 85 -23.61 3.18 -15.25
N TYR A 86 -23.03 2.48 -16.23
CA TYR A 86 -22.31 3.08 -17.36
C TYR A 86 -23.12 2.91 -18.65
N ARG A 87 -23.22 3.96 -19.47
CA ARG A 87 -23.98 3.97 -20.72
C ARG A 87 -23.26 3.27 -21.87
N ASP A 88 -21.95 3.49 -21.94
CA ASP A 88 -21.05 3.01 -22.97
C ASP A 88 -19.58 3.02 -22.46
N ALA A 89 -18.63 2.59 -23.28
CA ALA A 89 -17.22 2.51 -22.92
C ALA A 89 -16.62 3.90 -22.58
N ALA A 90 -17.01 4.95 -23.26
CA ALA A 90 -16.52 6.30 -22.98
C ALA A 90 -17.04 6.82 -21.63
N ASP A 91 -18.32 6.58 -21.34
CA ASP A 91 -18.92 6.93 -20.04
C ASP A 91 -18.29 6.11 -18.91
N PHE A 92 -17.99 4.83 -19.16
CA PHE A 92 -17.26 3.98 -18.23
C PHE A 92 -15.87 4.55 -17.92
N GLU A 93 -15.08 4.86 -18.93
CA GLU A 93 -13.72 5.40 -18.74
C GLU A 93 -13.73 6.63 -17.84
N VAL A 94 -14.60 7.60 -18.15
CA VAL A 94 -14.73 8.84 -17.38
C VAL A 94 -15.18 8.60 -15.95
N LYS A 95 -16.29 7.88 -15.78
CA LYS A 95 -16.88 7.65 -14.45
C LYS A 95 -16.03 6.74 -13.58
N TYR A 96 -15.38 5.75 -14.18
CA TYR A 96 -14.52 4.84 -13.43
C TYR A 96 -13.25 5.55 -12.93
N LEU A 97 -12.71 6.49 -13.70
CA LEU A 97 -11.53 7.24 -13.28
C LEU A 97 -11.88 8.38 -12.32
N PHE A 98 -12.88 9.21 -12.62
CA PHE A 98 -13.01 10.54 -12.03
C PHE A 98 -14.29 10.78 -11.22
N ASP A 99 -15.30 9.91 -11.28
CA ASP A 99 -16.58 10.18 -10.63
C ASP A 99 -16.50 9.99 -9.10
N ALA A 100 -16.55 11.08 -8.36
CA ALA A 100 -16.56 11.08 -6.90
C ALA A 100 -17.82 10.44 -6.29
N THR A 101 -18.91 10.32 -7.06
CA THR A 101 -20.17 9.70 -6.59
C THR A 101 -20.20 8.21 -6.80
N ASN A 102 -19.35 7.69 -7.69
CA ASN A 102 -19.18 6.26 -7.91
C ASN A 102 -18.26 5.66 -6.83
N PRO A 103 -18.75 4.81 -5.91
CA PRO A 103 -17.94 4.26 -4.83
C PRO A 103 -16.79 3.35 -5.30
N ASP A 104 -16.89 2.83 -6.52
CA ASP A 104 -15.89 1.94 -7.11
C ASP A 104 -14.86 2.68 -7.98
N SER A 105 -15.03 3.99 -8.19
CA SER A 105 -14.11 4.78 -9.01
C SER A 105 -12.71 4.85 -8.40
N ILE A 106 -11.72 5.08 -9.27
CA ILE A 106 -10.33 5.33 -8.87
C ILE A 106 -10.26 6.55 -7.94
N TYR A 107 -10.97 7.63 -8.30
CA TYR A 107 -11.04 8.86 -7.49
C TYR A 107 -11.58 8.57 -6.08
N SER A 108 -12.74 7.92 -5.95
CA SER A 108 -13.36 7.65 -4.65
C SER A 108 -12.50 6.76 -3.75
N ASN A 109 -11.82 5.76 -4.32
CA ASN A 109 -10.93 4.90 -3.55
C ASN A 109 -9.66 5.66 -3.11
N LEU A 110 -9.13 6.54 -3.96
CA LEU A 110 -7.96 7.36 -3.60
C LEU A 110 -8.33 8.43 -2.57
N SER A 111 -9.52 9.03 -2.65
CA SER A 111 -10.05 9.94 -1.63
C SER A 111 -10.16 9.28 -0.25
N ARG A 112 -10.69 8.04 -0.17
CA ARG A 112 -10.71 7.28 1.08
C ARG A 112 -9.30 6.96 1.61
N ALA A 113 -8.33 6.70 0.72
CA ALA A 113 -6.94 6.56 1.12
C ALA A 113 -6.41 7.85 1.73
N TYR A 114 -6.70 8.99 1.11
CA TYR A 114 -6.30 10.30 1.60
C TYR A 114 -6.92 10.66 2.95
N ASP A 115 -8.21 10.40 3.15
CA ASP A 115 -8.90 10.62 4.43
C ASP A 115 -8.23 9.85 5.57
N ASN A 116 -7.85 8.60 5.33
CA ASN A 116 -7.10 7.81 6.32
C ASN A 116 -5.69 8.38 6.53
N ALA A 117 -5.01 8.80 5.46
CA ALA A 117 -3.66 9.32 5.53
C ALA A 117 -3.56 10.64 6.30
N ILE A 118 -4.56 11.55 6.17
CA ILE A 118 -4.63 12.81 6.93
C ILE A 118 -4.65 12.53 8.44
N VAL A 119 -5.49 11.61 8.88
CA VAL A 119 -5.59 11.26 10.31
C VAL A 119 -4.29 10.62 10.80
N LEU A 120 -3.64 9.85 9.95
CA LEU A 120 -2.42 9.11 10.26
C LEU A 120 -1.12 9.90 10.01
N ARG A 121 -1.18 11.16 9.58
CA ARG A 121 0.00 11.95 9.14
C ARG A 121 1.17 11.97 10.11
N ASN A 122 0.89 11.97 11.42
CA ASN A 122 1.92 11.97 12.46
C ASN A 122 2.63 10.60 12.60
N PHE A 123 2.08 9.55 12.02
CA PHE A 123 2.57 8.17 12.10
C PHE A 123 3.22 7.71 10.79
N ILE A 124 2.68 8.19 9.64
CA ILE A 124 3.19 7.82 8.31
C ILE A 124 4.09 8.89 7.70
N THR A 125 4.25 10.03 8.35
CA THR A 125 4.91 11.28 7.93
C THR A 125 4.13 12.09 6.88
N THR A 126 4.33 13.41 6.92
CA THR A 126 3.69 14.33 5.95
C THR A 126 4.17 14.07 4.52
N GLU A 127 5.46 13.74 4.36
CA GLU A 127 6.04 13.44 3.04
C GLU A 127 5.42 12.18 2.43
N THR A 128 5.19 11.14 3.24
CA THR A 128 4.52 9.91 2.76
C THR A 128 3.07 10.20 2.36
N MET A 129 2.33 10.96 3.18
CA MET A 129 0.96 11.38 2.85
C MET A 129 0.90 12.22 1.57
N ALA A 130 1.89 13.08 1.33
CA ALA A 130 1.92 13.97 0.18
C ALA A 130 1.84 13.23 -1.17
N PHE A 131 2.35 12.01 -1.27
CA PHE A 131 2.23 11.22 -2.50
C PHE A 131 0.77 10.85 -2.83
N ILE A 132 -0.06 10.60 -1.82
CA ILE A 132 -1.49 10.35 -2.03
C ILE A 132 -2.21 11.63 -2.41
N GLN A 133 -1.87 12.76 -1.75
CA GLN A 133 -2.42 14.07 -2.10
C GLN A 133 -2.11 14.42 -3.56
N LEU A 134 -0.85 14.31 -3.98
CA LEU A 134 -0.44 14.59 -5.35
C LEU A 134 -1.16 13.71 -6.37
N ALA A 135 -1.40 12.43 -6.03
CA ALA A 135 -2.13 11.53 -6.89
C ALA A 135 -3.62 11.92 -7.00
N LEU A 136 -4.23 12.39 -5.90
CA LEU A 136 -5.61 12.88 -5.89
C LEU A 136 -5.74 14.19 -6.67
N ASP A 137 -4.85 15.17 -6.42
CA ASP A 137 -4.79 16.43 -7.15
C ASP A 137 -4.65 16.19 -8.65
N ARG A 138 -3.92 15.14 -9.05
CA ARG A 138 -3.75 14.77 -10.45
C ARG A 138 -5.05 14.30 -11.08
N LEU A 139 -5.85 13.51 -10.37
CA LEU A 139 -7.17 13.09 -10.85
C LEU A 139 -8.17 14.25 -10.88
N GLU A 140 -8.09 15.20 -9.95
CA GLU A 140 -8.95 16.39 -9.93
C GLU A 140 -8.65 17.35 -11.09
N GLN A 141 -7.38 17.48 -11.46
CA GLN A 141 -6.92 18.34 -12.56
C GLN A 141 -6.97 17.64 -13.91
N GLY A 142 -7.03 16.31 -13.90
CA GLY A 142 -7.05 15.49 -15.11
C GLY A 142 -8.25 15.82 -15.97
N SER A 143 -8.01 16.22 -17.21
CA SER A 143 -9.05 16.34 -18.22
C SER A 143 -8.95 15.15 -19.17
N ILE A 144 -10.11 14.72 -19.66
CA ILE A 144 -10.24 13.69 -20.72
C ILE A 144 -9.47 14.08 -22.01
N ALA A 145 -9.02 15.34 -22.11
CA ALA A 145 -8.19 15.84 -23.21
C ALA A 145 -6.76 15.25 -23.24
N GLU A 146 -6.24 14.78 -22.09
CA GLU A 146 -5.01 14.00 -22.05
C GLU A 146 -5.36 12.50 -22.07
N SER A 147 -4.48 11.67 -22.61
CA SER A 147 -4.68 10.23 -22.64
C SER A 147 -4.92 9.68 -21.22
N ALA A 148 -6.01 8.95 -21.00
CA ALA A 148 -6.32 8.27 -19.73
C ALA A 148 -5.16 7.41 -19.26
N PHE A 149 -4.43 6.79 -20.19
CA PHE A 149 -3.21 6.02 -19.92
C PHE A 149 -2.12 6.85 -19.24
N LEU A 150 -1.85 8.07 -19.71
CA LEU A 150 -0.81 8.93 -19.12
C LEU A 150 -1.21 9.39 -17.70
N GLU A 151 -2.47 9.73 -17.49
CA GLU A 151 -2.96 10.15 -16.18
C GLU A 151 -2.88 9.00 -15.17
N THR A 152 -3.34 7.83 -15.55
CA THR A 152 -3.29 6.64 -14.70
C THR A 152 -1.85 6.18 -14.45
N GLN A 153 -0.93 6.34 -15.41
CA GLN A 153 0.49 6.06 -15.20
C GLN A 153 1.09 7.01 -14.15
N ARG A 154 0.80 8.30 -14.21
CA ARG A 154 1.26 9.28 -13.20
C ARG A 154 0.74 8.95 -11.80
N VAL A 155 -0.53 8.55 -11.69
CA VAL A 155 -1.10 8.07 -10.42
C VAL A 155 -0.35 6.84 -9.92
N SER A 156 -0.09 5.87 -10.78
CA SER A 156 0.68 4.66 -10.44
C SER A 156 2.08 4.98 -9.92
N ASP A 157 2.80 5.91 -10.55
CA ASP A 157 4.15 6.30 -10.16
C ASP A 157 4.16 6.98 -8.79
N LEU A 158 3.17 7.82 -8.49
CA LEU A 158 3.00 8.44 -7.17
C LEU A 158 2.68 7.41 -6.08
N LEU A 159 1.87 6.39 -6.39
CA LEU A 159 1.58 5.32 -5.42
C LEU A 159 2.77 4.36 -5.22
N LEU A 160 3.61 4.17 -6.23
CA LEU A 160 4.91 3.49 -6.06
C LEU A 160 5.83 4.30 -5.14
N ALA A 161 5.89 5.62 -5.32
CA ALA A 161 6.66 6.51 -4.45
C ALA A 161 6.11 6.51 -3.02
N PHE A 162 4.78 6.45 -2.83
CA PHE A 162 4.15 6.25 -1.52
C PHE A 162 4.68 4.99 -0.84
N TRP A 163 4.66 3.84 -1.51
CA TRP A 163 5.14 2.58 -0.93
C TRP A 163 6.64 2.62 -0.62
N GLY A 164 7.45 3.23 -1.49
CA GLY A 164 8.88 3.46 -1.21
C GLY A 164 9.09 4.33 0.03
N SER A 165 8.30 5.40 0.16
CA SER A 165 8.33 6.27 1.34
C SER A 165 7.85 5.58 2.62
N VAL A 166 6.85 4.71 2.54
CA VAL A 166 6.42 3.88 3.69
C VAL A 166 7.59 3.00 4.18
N ASP A 167 8.33 2.38 3.27
CA ASP A 167 9.45 1.51 3.63
C ASP A 167 10.63 2.27 4.24
N ASP A 168 10.89 3.48 3.77
CA ASP A 168 12.03 4.31 4.20
C ASP A 168 11.72 5.16 5.45
N ARG A 169 10.52 5.73 5.55
CA ARG A 169 10.21 6.79 6.52
C ARG A 169 9.29 6.38 7.66
N VAL A 170 8.47 5.35 7.51
CA VAL A 170 7.64 4.84 8.60
C VAL A 170 8.51 3.98 9.52
N VAL A 171 9.09 4.62 10.54
CA VAL A 171 10.06 3.99 11.46
C VAL A 171 9.42 2.90 12.31
N ASP A 172 8.17 3.09 12.73
CA ASP A 172 7.43 2.12 13.53
C ASP A 172 7.10 0.87 12.70
N VAL A 173 7.72 -0.24 13.08
CA VAL A 173 7.62 -1.50 12.34
C VAL A 173 6.21 -2.09 12.37
N GLU A 174 5.48 -1.95 13.50
CA GLU A 174 4.13 -2.48 13.64
C GLU A 174 3.16 -1.70 12.74
N ARG A 175 3.26 -0.37 12.70
CA ARG A 175 2.45 0.47 11.79
C ARG A 175 2.74 0.15 10.33
N ARG A 176 4.01 0.00 9.98
CA ARG A 176 4.42 -0.39 8.63
C ARG A 176 3.93 -1.79 8.25
N ASP A 177 4.02 -2.75 9.17
CA ASP A 177 3.52 -4.11 8.94
C ASP A 177 2.00 -4.13 8.76
N LEU A 178 1.25 -3.35 9.54
CA LEU A 178 -0.21 -3.27 9.41
C LEU A 178 -0.65 -2.66 8.07
N LEU A 179 0.02 -1.58 7.61
CA LEU A 179 -0.15 -1.05 6.25
C LEU A 179 0.10 -2.13 5.19
N LYS A 180 1.16 -2.94 5.36
CA LYS A 180 1.49 -4.02 4.43
C LYS A 180 0.52 -5.19 4.50
N VAL A 181 -0.03 -5.51 5.66
CA VAL A 181 -1.12 -6.48 5.77
C VAL A 181 -2.31 -6.01 4.94
N GLY A 182 -2.74 -4.75 5.06
CA GLY A 182 -3.78 -4.18 4.22
C GLY A 182 -3.45 -4.23 2.72
N LYS A 183 -2.21 -3.84 2.34
CA LYS A 183 -1.71 -3.94 0.97
C LYS A 183 -1.86 -5.34 0.39
N TYR A 184 -1.33 -6.33 1.08
CA TYR A 184 -1.30 -7.69 0.57
C TYR A 184 -2.67 -8.37 0.64
N SER A 185 -3.52 -8.02 1.61
CA SER A 185 -4.92 -8.45 1.65
C SER A 185 -5.67 -8.00 0.40
N GLU A 186 -5.54 -6.73 0.00
CA GLU A 186 -6.19 -6.23 -1.21
C GLU A 186 -5.66 -6.87 -2.48
N ARG A 187 -4.34 -7.04 -2.57
CA ARG A 187 -3.73 -7.70 -3.73
C ARG A 187 -4.17 -9.16 -3.86
N LEU A 188 -4.27 -9.89 -2.75
CA LEU A 188 -4.78 -11.26 -2.72
C LEU A 188 -6.25 -11.30 -3.15
N ASP A 189 -7.09 -10.41 -2.63
CA ASP A 189 -8.50 -10.30 -3.03
C ASP A 189 -8.62 -10.16 -4.55
N LEU A 190 -7.89 -9.23 -5.14
CA LEU A 190 -7.88 -9.01 -6.59
C LEU A 190 -7.33 -10.22 -7.37
N MET A 191 -6.23 -10.82 -6.94
CA MET A 191 -5.65 -11.99 -7.61
C MET A 191 -6.58 -13.19 -7.60
N ILE A 192 -7.33 -13.40 -6.51
CA ILE A 192 -8.32 -14.47 -6.41
C ILE A 192 -9.49 -14.22 -7.37
N ARG A 193 -10.03 -12.99 -7.42
CA ARG A 193 -11.10 -12.58 -8.33
C ARG A 193 -10.70 -12.68 -9.80
N LEU A 194 -9.46 -12.33 -10.09
CA LEU A 194 -8.89 -12.38 -11.44
C LEU A 194 -8.45 -13.78 -11.86
N ASN A 195 -8.66 -14.77 -11.02
CA ASN A 195 -8.29 -16.16 -11.26
C ASN A 195 -6.79 -16.34 -11.61
N CYS A 196 -5.92 -15.57 -10.91
CA CYS A 196 -4.47 -15.68 -11.08
C CYS A 196 -3.95 -17.08 -10.72
N GLN A 197 -2.75 -17.39 -11.20
CA GLN A 197 -2.10 -18.68 -10.97
C GLN A 197 -1.87 -18.94 -9.48
N GLU A 198 -2.09 -20.18 -9.06
CA GLU A 198 -2.09 -20.62 -7.68
C GLU A 198 -0.80 -20.30 -6.95
N TYR A 199 0.35 -20.64 -7.55
CA TYR A 199 1.65 -20.38 -6.94
C TYR A 199 1.89 -18.89 -6.62
N ALA A 200 1.36 -17.97 -7.44
CA ALA A 200 1.50 -16.55 -7.22
C ALA A 200 0.63 -16.05 -6.05
N VAL A 201 -0.54 -16.67 -5.86
CA VAL A 201 -1.42 -16.40 -4.72
C VAL A 201 -0.78 -16.93 -3.43
N ASP A 202 -0.21 -18.14 -3.46
CA ASP A 202 0.46 -18.75 -2.30
C ASP A 202 1.69 -17.96 -1.88
N GLU A 203 2.54 -17.56 -2.81
CA GLU A 203 3.70 -16.72 -2.52
C GLU A 203 3.29 -15.41 -1.85
N LEU A 204 2.20 -14.79 -2.36
CA LEU A 204 1.69 -13.55 -1.80
C LEU A 204 1.07 -13.74 -0.41
N LEU A 205 0.35 -14.85 -0.19
CA LEU A 205 -0.20 -15.22 1.11
C LEU A 205 0.91 -15.39 2.16
N ILE A 206 1.98 -16.12 1.82
CA ILE A 206 3.16 -16.27 2.68
C ILE A 206 3.74 -14.90 3.03
N ARG A 207 3.86 -14.01 2.05
CA ARG A 207 4.37 -12.65 2.25
C ARG A 207 3.46 -11.84 3.18
N MET A 208 2.14 -11.88 2.99
CA MET A 208 1.17 -11.24 3.88
C MET A 208 1.31 -11.78 5.31
N LEU A 209 1.33 -13.09 5.48
CA LEU A 209 1.44 -13.74 6.78
C LEU A 209 2.74 -13.40 7.51
N SER A 210 3.83 -13.10 6.80
CA SER A 210 5.08 -12.65 7.41
C SER A 210 4.93 -11.31 8.15
N HIS A 211 4.09 -10.41 7.64
CA HIS A 211 3.80 -9.10 8.26
C HIS A 211 2.79 -9.21 9.41
N THR A 212 1.95 -10.26 9.47
CA THR A 212 0.98 -10.40 10.57
C THR A 212 1.63 -10.70 11.92
N ARG A 213 2.87 -11.19 11.97
CA ARG A 213 3.51 -11.68 13.20
C ARG A 213 3.62 -10.64 14.30
N ARG A 214 3.86 -9.37 13.95
CA ARG A 214 4.03 -8.27 14.92
C ARG A 214 2.72 -7.59 15.27
N VAL A 215 1.71 -7.73 14.41
CA VAL A 215 0.43 -7.05 14.53
C VAL A 215 -0.72 -8.01 14.83
N GLU A 216 -0.41 -9.26 15.18
CA GLU A 216 -1.39 -10.30 15.49
C GLU A 216 -2.48 -9.87 16.51
N PRO A 217 -2.16 -9.11 17.59
CA PRO A 217 -3.18 -8.66 18.53
C PRO A 217 -4.20 -7.65 17.94
N LEU A 218 -3.89 -7.07 16.78
CA LEU A 218 -4.74 -6.10 16.07
C LEU A 218 -5.57 -6.76 14.94
N LEU A 219 -5.46 -8.07 14.77
CA LEU A 219 -6.12 -8.84 13.72
C LEU A 219 -7.07 -9.88 14.32
N ASN A 220 -8.01 -10.36 13.50
CA ASN A 220 -8.89 -11.45 13.88
C ASN A 220 -8.08 -12.74 14.05
N ARG A 221 -7.88 -13.16 15.29
CA ARG A 221 -7.03 -14.30 15.65
C ARG A 221 -7.51 -15.61 15.06
N GLU A 222 -8.82 -15.83 15.06
CA GLU A 222 -9.41 -17.08 14.53
C GLU A 222 -9.17 -17.19 13.03
N VAL A 223 -9.44 -16.12 12.29
CA VAL A 223 -9.18 -16.01 10.85
C VAL A 223 -7.70 -16.21 10.54
N LEU A 224 -6.82 -15.58 11.33
CA LEU A 224 -5.37 -15.70 11.15
C LEU A 224 -4.87 -17.14 11.34
N LEU A 225 -5.41 -17.86 12.32
CA LEU A 225 -5.09 -19.28 12.52
C LEU A 225 -5.54 -20.15 11.34
N GLN A 226 -6.74 -19.88 10.80
CA GLN A 226 -7.22 -20.57 9.61
C GLN A 226 -6.33 -20.30 8.40
N LEU A 227 -5.98 -19.03 8.13
CA LEU A 227 -5.06 -18.67 7.04
C LEU A 227 -3.70 -19.36 7.17
N ARG A 228 -3.14 -19.45 8.38
CA ARG A 228 -1.86 -20.15 8.65
C ARG A 228 -1.94 -21.65 8.51
N SER A 229 -3.12 -22.25 8.66
CA SER A 229 -3.32 -23.70 8.53
C SER A 229 -3.60 -24.14 7.09
N MET A 230 -3.85 -23.20 6.16
CA MET A 230 -4.05 -23.53 4.75
C MET A 230 -2.75 -24.08 4.17
N LYS A 231 -2.79 -25.35 3.76
CA LYS A 231 -1.66 -26.05 3.11
C LYS A 231 -1.88 -26.06 1.61
N GLU A 232 -0.77 -25.89 0.85
CA GLU A 232 -0.77 -26.18 -0.59
C GLU A 232 -1.23 -27.62 -0.88
N PRO A 233 -1.94 -27.90 -1.94
CA PRO A 233 -2.51 -27.14 -3.07
C PRO A 233 -4.03 -27.04 -3.00
N ALA A 234 -4.54 -26.22 -2.12
CA ALA A 234 -5.98 -26.20 -1.84
C ALA A 234 -6.73 -25.02 -2.50
N LEU A 235 -6.06 -24.23 -3.34
CA LEU A 235 -6.62 -22.98 -3.85
C LEU A 235 -7.75 -23.17 -4.84
N GLU A 236 -7.69 -24.15 -5.75
CA GLU A 236 -8.78 -24.35 -6.72
C GLU A 236 -10.12 -24.69 -6.05
N SER A 237 -10.10 -25.52 -5.01
CA SER A 237 -11.31 -25.88 -4.25
C SER A 237 -11.69 -24.87 -3.16
N ASN A 238 -10.78 -23.95 -2.78
CA ASN A 238 -10.95 -23.09 -1.61
C ASN A 238 -10.84 -21.58 -1.89
N ARG A 239 -10.84 -21.12 -3.16
CA ARG A 239 -10.72 -19.68 -3.51
C ARG A 239 -11.77 -18.83 -2.82
N ALA A 240 -13.02 -19.25 -2.80
CA ALA A 240 -14.10 -18.51 -2.14
C ALA A 240 -13.88 -18.44 -0.62
N HIS A 241 -13.40 -19.52 0.00
CA HIS A 241 -13.10 -19.56 1.41
C HIS A 241 -11.91 -18.66 1.76
N LEU A 242 -10.82 -18.72 0.97
CA LEU A 242 -9.66 -17.83 1.14
C LEU A 242 -10.06 -16.36 1.01
N LEU A 243 -10.90 -16.02 0.01
CA LEU A 243 -11.41 -14.67 -0.17
C LEU A 243 -12.22 -14.21 1.05
N HIS A 244 -13.05 -15.08 1.61
CA HIS A 244 -13.81 -14.81 2.83
C HIS A 244 -12.86 -14.53 4.02
N LEU A 245 -11.86 -15.38 4.24
CA LEU A 245 -10.89 -15.21 5.32
C LEU A 245 -10.09 -13.91 5.19
N ILE A 246 -9.62 -13.57 3.98
CA ILE A 246 -8.88 -12.33 3.75
C ILE A 246 -9.73 -11.10 4.10
N ASN A 247 -11.03 -11.11 3.74
CA ASN A 247 -11.93 -10.01 4.02
C ASN A 247 -12.42 -9.96 5.48
N ALA A 248 -12.25 -11.03 6.24
CA ALA A 248 -12.58 -11.11 7.67
C ALA A 248 -11.35 -10.96 8.60
N LEU A 249 -10.15 -10.67 8.05
CA LEU A 249 -8.89 -10.63 8.80
C LEU A 249 -8.81 -9.42 9.75
N HIS A 250 -9.51 -8.34 9.44
CA HIS A 250 -9.51 -7.11 10.24
C HIS A 250 -10.91 -6.56 10.42
#